data_9e22ca42e6f0a06dd079ed8019a5ccc9
#
_entry.id   9e22ca42e6f0a06dd079ed8019a5ccc9
#
_cell.length_a   1.000
_cell.length_b   1.000
_cell.length_c   1.000
_cell.angle_alpha   90.00
_cell.angle_beta   90.00
_cell.angle_gamma   90.00
#
_symmetry.space_group_name_H-M   'P 1'
#
loop_
_entity.id
_entity.type
_entity.pdbx_description
1 polymer ?
#
loop_
_entity_poly.entity_id
_entity_poly.type
_entity_poly.pdbx_seq_one_letter_code
_entity_poly.pdbx_strand_id
1 'polypeptide(L)'
;MCRKKKHIGFCAILVVFVCNAVFLSCADEGEIPNDPISNSPSVSGQYTTVAGQLLKNDEAIQLKGVNCLQTYGLTDAELMNAWGIEISREFIGNLREQPIDGGAIEASDGVWYHPLQQIVNRNRANNRVTILCPFGWVNANGERQLLTGLNPTAQDFYQDYKDKMQRIAEHFKNQQDVWIEVWNEPYHWDNENGYSHVLWLADMEDMVDNLREVDGFESIVIVPGNEQGQSEAALLTHGKDLMRGRYNLLFDLHAYEKWLLDSTESSLITRIEAIQTAGIPFIMGEVGVQNVGDVMPVQHFLNAARATRLTTLAWVWNQNSEDNNALLTNNGEANATAQNNFWGTTYRAFLED
;
A
#
# COMPACT_ATOMS: atom_id res chain seq x y z
N MET A 1 -23.69 20.58 -44.43
CA MET A 1 -22.79 19.49 -44.01
C MET A 1 -22.72 19.49 -42.49
N CYS A 2 -23.51 18.65 -41.86
CA CYS A 2 -23.66 18.64 -40.42
C CYS A 2 -22.87 17.42 -39.86
N ARG A 3 -21.75 17.65 -39.17
CA ARG A 3 -20.97 16.59 -38.55
C ARG A 3 -21.62 16.22 -37.22
N LYS A 4 -22.23 15.02 -37.16
CA LYS A 4 -22.70 14.39 -35.93
C LYS A 4 -21.49 14.04 -35.06
N LYS A 5 -21.42 14.66 -33.89
CA LYS A 5 -20.53 14.19 -32.78
C LYS A 5 -21.15 12.90 -32.23
N LYS A 6 -20.42 11.79 -32.32
CA LYS A 6 -20.74 10.55 -31.59
C LYS A 6 -20.37 10.75 -30.13
N HIS A 7 -21.36 10.78 -29.26
CA HIS A 7 -21.14 10.55 -27.84
C HIS A 7 -20.81 9.08 -27.65
N ILE A 8 -19.57 8.80 -27.28
CA ILE A 8 -19.16 7.50 -26.77
C ILE A 8 -19.55 7.50 -25.29
N GLY A 9 -20.64 6.81 -24.97
CA GLY A 9 -21.01 6.56 -23.59
C GLY A 9 -19.98 5.62 -22.98
N PHE A 10 -19.26 6.13 -22.01
CA PHE A 10 -18.38 5.33 -21.16
C PHE A 10 -19.27 4.46 -20.26
N CYS A 11 -19.30 3.18 -20.56
CA CYS A 11 -19.87 2.18 -19.65
C CYS A 11 -18.79 1.89 -18.63
N ALA A 12 -18.99 2.34 -17.39
CA ALA A 12 -18.15 1.93 -16.27
C ALA A 12 -18.32 0.42 -16.11
N ILE A 13 -17.36 -0.35 -16.58
CA ILE A 13 -17.29 -1.78 -16.32
C ILE A 13 -16.76 -1.92 -14.91
N LEU A 14 -17.70 -2.17 -13.99
CA LEU A 14 -17.41 -2.65 -12.66
C LEU A 14 -16.72 -4.02 -12.82
N VAL A 15 -15.40 -4.08 -12.73
CA VAL A 15 -14.67 -5.34 -12.66
C VAL A 15 -14.95 -5.94 -11.30
N VAL A 16 -16.01 -6.73 -11.23
CA VAL A 16 -16.27 -7.60 -10.09
C VAL A 16 -15.26 -8.74 -10.20
N PHE A 17 -14.19 -8.67 -9.41
CA PHE A 17 -13.33 -9.81 -9.17
C PHE A 17 -14.15 -10.89 -8.45
N VAL A 18 -14.73 -11.78 -9.21
CA VAL A 18 -15.25 -13.03 -8.67
C VAL A 18 -14.03 -13.92 -8.46
N CYS A 19 -13.47 -13.88 -7.25
CA CYS A 19 -12.54 -14.88 -6.80
C CYS A 19 -13.26 -16.23 -6.74
N ASN A 20 -13.19 -17.01 -7.80
CA ASN A 20 -13.49 -18.45 -7.73
C ASN A 20 -12.36 -19.12 -6.96
N ALA A 21 -12.49 -19.12 -5.63
CA ALA A 21 -11.64 -19.96 -4.79
C ALA A 21 -11.99 -21.43 -5.08
N VAL A 22 -11.18 -22.09 -5.88
CA VAL A 22 -11.17 -23.54 -5.96
C VAL A 22 -10.55 -24.04 -4.67
N PHE A 23 -11.39 -24.46 -3.74
CA PHE A 23 -10.96 -25.17 -2.53
C PHE A 23 -10.41 -26.54 -2.93
N LEU A 24 -9.12 -26.71 -2.96
CA LEU A 24 -8.49 -28.02 -2.77
C LEU A 24 -8.31 -28.23 -1.26
N SER A 25 -9.29 -28.90 -0.68
CA SER A 25 -9.21 -29.50 0.65
C SER A 25 -8.17 -30.61 0.63
N CYS A 26 -7.22 -30.53 1.52
CA CYS A 26 -6.71 -31.58 2.41
C CYS A 26 -5.34 -31.19 2.94
N ALA A 27 -5.28 -30.68 4.14
CA ALA A 27 -4.13 -30.90 5.00
C ALA A 27 -4.62 -31.00 6.45
N ASP A 28 -4.18 -32.02 7.14
CA ASP A 28 -4.38 -32.34 8.53
C ASP A 28 -4.40 -31.08 9.44
N GLU A 29 -5.44 -30.99 10.25
CA GLU A 29 -5.48 -30.10 11.40
C GLU A 29 -4.45 -30.57 12.46
N GLY A 30 -3.19 -30.24 12.22
CA GLY A 30 -2.21 -30.21 13.28
C GLY A 30 -2.51 -29.03 14.18
N GLU A 31 -2.87 -29.25 15.46
CA GLU A 31 -2.96 -28.23 16.48
C GLU A 31 -1.72 -27.33 16.41
N ILE A 32 -1.92 -26.06 16.01
CA ILE A 32 -0.87 -25.04 16.10
C ILE A 32 -0.64 -24.82 17.60
N PRO A 33 0.58 -25.10 18.13
CA PRO A 33 0.87 -24.79 19.51
C PRO A 33 0.57 -23.30 19.73
N ASN A 34 -0.21 -22.99 20.79
CA ASN A 34 -0.27 -21.64 21.34
C ASN A 34 1.14 -21.31 21.82
N ASP A 35 1.97 -20.73 20.98
CA ASP A 35 3.23 -20.15 21.41
C ASP A 35 2.89 -19.01 22.37
N PRO A 36 3.42 -19.07 23.60
CA PRO A 36 3.28 -17.95 24.54
C PRO A 36 3.86 -16.72 23.85
N ILE A 37 3.22 -15.56 24.00
CA ILE A 37 3.64 -14.25 23.52
C ILE A 37 5.16 -14.17 23.65
N SER A 38 5.84 -14.58 22.60
CA SER A 38 7.29 -14.47 22.50
C SER A 38 7.55 -12.98 22.38
N ASN A 39 8.34 -12.43 23.31
CA ASN A 39 9.02 -11.17 23.13
C ASN A 39 9.99 -11.31 21.95
N SER A 40 9.44 -11.39 20.74
CA SER A 40 10.25 -11.34 19.51
C SER A 40 11.00 -10.01 19.54
N PRO A 41 12.32 -10.01 19.34
CA PRO A 41 13.07 -8.77 19.37
C PRO A 41 12.45 -7.84 18.33
N SER A 42 12.06 -6.64 18.78
CA SER A 42 11.72 -5.55 17.86
C SER A 42 12.87 -5.42 16.85
N VAL A 43 12.57 -5.22 15.58
CA VAL A 43 13.61 -4.85 14.60
C VAL A 43 14.38 -3.69 15.22
N SER A 44 15.67 -3.92 15.52
CA SER A 44 16.49 -2.93 16.21
C SER A 44 16.67 -1.72 15.30
N GLY A 45 16.12 -0.59 15.66
CA GLY A 45 16.31 0.66 14.98
C GLY A 45 15.06 1.52 14.93
N GLN A 46 15.24 2.78 15.25
CA GLN A 46 14.19 3.78 15.13
C GLN A 46 14.09 4.21 13.67
N TYR A 47 12.91 4.09 13.09
CA TYR A 47 12.61 4.64 11.77
C TYR A 47 12.07 6.07 11.92
N THR A 48 12.62 7.00 11.15
CA THR A 48 12.21 8.41 11.16
C THR A 48 12.18 8.99 9.75
N THR A 49 11.53 10.14 9.61
CA THR A 49 11.55 10.91 8.35
C THR A 49 12.09 12.31 8.63
N VAL A 50 13.14 12.71 7.91
CA VAL A 50 13.77 14.02 8.09
C VAL A 50 14.21 14.57 6.72
N ALA A 51 13.87 15.83 6.44
CA ALA A 51 14.37 16.58 5.29
C ALA A 51 14.26 15.82 3.94
N GLY A 52 13.12 15.19 3.70
CA GLY A 52 12.86 14.47 2.45
C GLY A 52 13.40 13.03 2.42
N GLN A 53 13.93 12.52 3.52
CA GLN A 53 14.55 11.20 3.59
C GLN A 53 13.84 10.29 4.61
N LEU A 54 13.84 8.99 4.31
CA LEU A 54 13.53 7.92 5.25
C LEU A 54 14.84 7.48 5.91
N LEU A 55 14.86 7.46 7.24
CA LEU A 55 16.04 7.11 8.02
C LEU A 55 15.78 5.88 8.90
N LYS A 56 16.85 5.12 9.15
CA LYS A 56 16.91 4.11 10.20
C LYS A 56 18.17 4.38 11.04
N ASN A 57 18.01 4.62 12.33
CA ASN A 57 19.12 5.01 13.22
C ASN A 57 19.91 6.21 12.69
N ASP A 58 19.22 7.24 12.21
CA ASP A 58 19.76 8.46 11.62
C ASP A 58 20.53 8.27 10.29
N GLU A 59 20.54 7.07 9.72
CA GLU A 59 21.13 6.79 8.41
C GLU A 59 20.02 6.69 7.33
N ALA A 60 20.25 7.38 6.19
CA ALA A 60 19.31 7.32 5.07
C ALA A 60 19.27 5.91 4.46
N ILE A 61 18.07 5.38 4.35
CA ILE A 61 17.82 4.03 3.82
C ILE A 61 16.96 4.05 2.58
N GLN A 62 17.09 2.99 1.79
CA GLN A 62 16.15 2.59 0.75
C GLN A 62 15.67 1.18 1.08
N LEU A 63 14.37 0.97 1.09
CA LEU A 63 13.78 -0.35 1.26
C LEU A 63 13.17 -0.81 -0.05
N LYS A 64 13.30 -2.09 -0.35
CA LYS A 64 12.69 -2.73 -1.51
C LYS A 64 11.62 -3.71 -1.04
N GLY A 65 10.42 -3.58 -1.56
CA GLY A 65 9.30 -4.32 -1.00
C GLY A 65 8.21 -4.67 -1.97
N VAL A 66 7.13 -5.16 -1.41
CA VAL A 66 5.96 -5.63 -2.16
C VAL A 66 4.67 -5.27 -1.44
N ASN A 67 3.60 -5.20 -2.20
CA ASN A 67 2.24 -5.19 -1.69
C ASN A 67 1.75 -6.62 -1.50
N CYS A 68 1.13 -6.93 -0.36
CA CYS A 68 0.67 -8.26 0.00
C CYS A 68 -0.80 -8.27 0.44
N LEU A 69 -1.43 -9.40 0.22
CA LEU A 69 -2.81 -9.66 0.60
C LEU A 69 -2.91 -10.72 1.73
N GLN A 70 -1.96 -10.67 2.69
CA GLN A 70 -1.92 -11.65 3.80
C GLN A 70 -3.17 -11.60 4.70
N THR A 71 -3.94 -10.55 4.59
CA THR A 71 -5.29 -10.46 5.17
C THR A 71 -6.18 -11.65 4.79
N TYR A 72 -6.05 -12.18 3.57
CA TYR A 72 -6.85 -13.31 3.06
C TYR A 72 -6.14 -14.66 3.16
N GLY A 73 -4.84 -14.68 3.38
CA GLY A 73 -4.03 -15.89 3.47
C GLY A 73 -2.55 -15.56 3.60
N LEU A 74 -1.89 -16.22 4.54
CA LEU A 74 -0.48 -15.95 4.81
C LEU A 74 0.41 -16.40 3.64
N THR A 75 1.34 -15.55 3.24
CA THR A 75 2.29 -15.84 2.15
C THR A 75 3.42 -16.77 2.60
N ASP A 76 4.15 -17.31 1.63
CA ASP A 76 5.41 -18.04 1.88
C ASP A 76 6.52 -17.05 2.27
N ALA A 77 6.88 -17.06 3.56
CA ALA A 77 7.90 -16.17 4.09
C ALA A 77 9.32 -16.50 3.59
N GLU A 78 9.62 -17.77 3.33
CA GLU A 78 10.93 -18.19 2.83
C GLU A 78 11.13 -17.73 1.38
N LEU A 79 10.08 -17.80 0.57
CA LEU A 79 10.12 -17.29 -0.80
C LEU A 79 10.32 -15.76 -0.82
N MET A 80 9.64 -15.02 0.06
CA MET A 80 9.87 -13.57 0.19
C MET A 80 11.29 -13.25 0.65
N ASN A 81 11.87 -14.06 1.57
CA ASN A 81 13.26 -13.91 2.00
C ASN A 81 14.24 -14.18 0.85
N ALA A 82 13.96 -15.20 0.04
CA ALA A 82 14.78 -15.51 -1.14
C ALA A 82 14.78 -14.41 -2.21
N TRP A 83 13.79 -13.52 -2.17
CA TRP A 83 13.73 -12.31 -3.01
C TRP A 83 14.33 -11.07 -2.33
N GLY A 84 14.76 -11.14 -1.08
CA GLY A 84 15.32 -10.00 -0.36
C GLY A 84 14.28 -8.92 -0.02
N ILE A 85 13.03 -9.30 0.21
CA ILE A 85 11.97 -8.34 0.58
C ILE A 85 12.21 -7.83 1.99
N GLU A 86 12.32 -6.50 2.13
CA GLU A 86 12.63 -5.79 3.37
C GLU A 86 11.42 -5.08 3.98
N ILE A 87 10.41 -4.77 3.16
CA ILE A 87 9.18 -4.08 3.56
C ILE A 87 7.97 -4.69 2.84
N SER A 88 6.87 -4.82 3.56
CA SER A 88 5.61 -5.35 3.02
C SER A 88 4.47 -4.41 3.34
N ARG A 89 3.73 -3.97 2.32
CA ARG A 89 2.50 -3.19 2.46
C ARG A 89 1.33 -4.15 2.46
N GLU A 90 0.71 -4.28 3.62
CA GLU A 90 -0.32 -5.27 3.93
C GLU A 90 -1.70 -4.65 3.92
N PHE A 91 -2.58 -5.18 3.11
CA PHE A 91 -3.93 -4.67 2.99
C PHE A 91 -4.84 -5.12 4.12
N ILE A 92 -5.53 -4.16 4.74
CA ILE A 92 -6.64 -4.43 5.63
C ILE A 92 -7.89 -4.54 4.78
N GLY A 93 -8.25 -5.78 4.40
CA GLY A 93 -9.29 -6.04 3.40
C GLY A 93 -10.71 -5.71 3.87
N ASN A 94 -10.95 -5.78 5.17
CA ASN A 94 -12.18 -5.36 5.83
C ASN A 94 -11.84 -4.60 7.11
N LEU A 95 -11.59 -3.31 6.98
CA LEU A 95 -11.14 -2.49 8.12
C LEU A 95 -12.09 -2.59 9.31
N ARG A 96 -13.41 -2.62 9.06
CA ARG A 96 -14.42 -2.67 10.12
C ARG A 96 -14.29 -3.91 11.00
N GLU A 97 -14.12 -5.09 10.40
CA GLU A 97 -14.26 -6.37 11.11
C GLU A 97 -12.94 -7.12 11.28
N GLN A 98 -11.95 -6.90 10.41
CA GLN A 98 -10.68 -7.62 10.50
C GLN A 98 -10.10 -7.52 11.91
N PRO A 99 -9.75 -8.65 12.56
CA PRO A 99 -9.22 -8.63 13.92
C PRO A 99 -7.83 -7.99 13.96
N ILE A 100 -7.58 -7.23 15.01
CA ILE A 100 -6.25 -6.66 15.25
C ILE A 100 -5.34 -7.76 15.84
N ASP A 101 -5.88 -8.57 16.75
CA ASP A 101 -5.18 -9.67 17.42
C ASP A 101 -6.12 -10.88 17.60
N GLY A 102 -5.59 -12.00 18.10
CA GLY A 102 -6.34 -13.23 18.30
C GLY A 102 -6.27 -14.18 17.10
N GLY A 103 -7.38 -14.88 16.82
CA GLY A 103 -7.50 -15.82 15.70
C GLY A 103 -8.10 -15.20 14.45
N ALA A 104 -7.97 -15.88 13.31
CA ALA A 104 -8.70 -15.53 12.11
C ALA A 104 -10.23 -15.66 12.32
N ILE A 105 -10.99 -14.79 11.70
CA ILE A 105 -12.45 -14.79 11.77
C ILE A 105 -13.08 -14.82 10.39
N GLU A 106 -14.28 -15.39 10.30
CA GLU A 106 -15.16 -15.19 9.16
C GLU A 106 -16.00 -13.93 9.40
N ALA A 107 -15.87 -12.96 8.52
CA ALA A 107 -16.57 -11.69 8.64
C ALA A 107 -17.96 -11.72 7.98
N SER A 108 -18.72 -10.63 8.08
CA SER A 108 -20.09 -10.52 7.57
C SER A 108 -20.21 -10.68 6.05
N ASP A 109 -19.13 -10.50 5.31
CA ASP A 109 -19.04 -10.76 3.87
C ASP A 109 -18.70 -12.21 3.52
N GLY A 110 -18.61 -13.10 4.51
CA GLY A 110 -18.29 -14.51 4.34
C GLY A 110 -16.81 -14.78 4.02
N VAL A 111 -15.94 -13.78 4.19
CA VAL A 111 -14.51 -13.90 3.96
C VAL A 111 -13.76 -14.09 5.28
N TRP A 112 -12.76 -14.98 5.27
CA TRP A 112 -11.87 -15.18 6.40
C TRP A 112 -10.74 -14.16 6.38
N TYR A 113 -10.53 -13.50 7.53
CA TYR A 113 -9.50 -12.49 7.72
C TYR A 113 -8.52 -12.89 8.82
N HIS A 114 -7.24 -12.88 8.50
CA HIS A 114 -6.17 -13.06 9.48
C HIS A 114 -6.00 -11.81 10.36
N PRO A 115 -5.68 -11.96 11.65
CA PRO A 115 -5.44 -10.82 12.52
C PRO A 115 -4.17 -10.06 12.11
N LEU A 116 -4.20 -8.74 12.24
CA LEU A 116 -3.09 -7.86 11.86
C LEU A 116 -1.81 -8.21 12.62
N GLN A 117 -1.92 -8.52 13.92
CA GLN A 117 -0.76 -8.91 14.74
C GLN A 117 -0.07 -10.19 14.23
N GLN A 118 -0.83 -11.15 13.72
CA GLN A 118 -0.24 -12.37 13.13
C GLN A 118 0.57 -12.05 11.88
N ILE A 119 0.05 -11.17 11.02
CA ILE A 119 0.73 -10.70 9.81
C ILE A 119 2.02 -9.97 10.19
N VAL A 120 1.93 -9.02 11.12
CA VAL A 120 3.08 -8.26 11.64
C VAL A 120 4.13 -9.20 12.24
N ASN A 121 3.74 -10.15 13.08
CA ASN A 121 4.68 -11.10 13.69
C ASN A 121 5.41 -11.93 12.62
N ARG A 122 4.71 -12.33 11.56
CA ARG A 122 5.31 -13.07 10.45
C ARG A 122 6.34 -12.21 9.70
N ASN A 123 6.02 -10.98 9.38
CA ASN A 123 6.94 -10.05 8.74
C ASN A 123 8.15 -9.77 9.63
N ARG A 124 7.92 -9.47 10.90
CA ARG A 124 8.97 -9.21 11.90
C ARG A 124 9.91 -10.39 12.09
N ALA A 125 9.40 -11.61 12.17
CA ALA A 125 10.21 -12.83 12.28
C ALA A 125 11.17 -13.01 11.08
N ASN A 126 10.91 -12.30 9.99
CA ASN A 126 11.71 -12.27 8.77
C ASN A 126 12.39 -10.90 8.53
N ASN A 127 12.52 -10.08 9.57
CA ASN A 127 13.16 -8.75 9.54
C ASN A 127 12.52 -7.75 8.55
N ARG A 128 11.23 -7.85 8.29
CA ARG A 128 10.52 -6.94 7.41
C ARG A 128 9.76 -5.88 8.18
N VAL A 129 9.79 -4.67 7.68
CA VAL A 129 8.87 -3.60 8.06
C VAL A 129 7.47 -3.93 7.52
N THR A 130 6.44 -3.62 8.29
CA THR A 130 5.05 -3.78 7.85
C THR A 130 4.37 -2.43 7.73
N ILE A 131 3.82 -2.13 6.56
CA ILE A 131 2.85 -1.03 6.37
C ILE A 131 1.46 -1.65 6.48
N LEU A 132 0.63 -1.13 7.36
CA LEU A 132 -0.79 -1.48 7.46
C LEU A 132 -1.61 -0.46 6.67
N CYS A 133 -2.17 -0.88 5.53
CA CYS A 133 -2.94 -0.05 4.64
C CYS A 133 -4.43 -0.39 4.71
N PRO A 134 -5.32 0.54 5.07
CA PRO A 134 -6.77 0.34 5.00
C PRO A 134 -7.21 0.29 3.54
N PHE A 135 -7.65 -0.88 3.08
CA PHE A 135 -7.95 -1.12 1.66
C PHE A 135 -9.45 -1.26 1.36
N GLY A 136 -10.20 -1.77 2.30
CA GLY A 136 -11.63 -1.98 2.13
C GLY A 136 -12.42 -1.76 3.41
N TRP A 137 -13.67 -1.32 3.23
CA TRP A 137 -14.68 -1.22 4.25
C TRP A 137 -15.85 -2.13 3.90
N VAL A 138 -16.30 -2.96 4.84
CA VAL A 138 -17.49 -3.78 4.65
C VAL A 138 -18.60 -3.23 5.55
N ASN A 139 -19.75 -2.86 4.96
CA ASN A 139 -20.87 -2.32 5.72
C ASN A 139 -21.62 -3.41 6.51
N ALA A 140 -22.66 -3.02 7.25
CA ALA A 140 -23.44 -3.95 8.07
C ALA A 140 -24.20 -5.02 7.25
N ASN A 141 -24.38 -4.80 5.96
CA ASN A 141 -25.04 -5.75 5.05
C ASN A 141 -24.07 -6.73 4.38
N GLY A 142 -22.76 -6.65 4.70
CA GLY A 142 -21.71 -7.45 4.08
C GLY A 142 -21.26 -6.93 2.71
N GLU A 143 -21.64 -5.71 2.32
CA GLU A 143 -21.22 -5.12 1.06
C GLU A 143 -19.87 -4.43 1.21
N ARG A 144 -18.93 -4.77 0.33
CA ARG A 144 -17.56 -4.23 0.35
C ARG A 144 -17.45 -2.99 -0.52
N GLN A 145 -16.83 -1.95 0.03
CA GLN A 145 -16.40 -0.76 -0.67
C GLN A 145 -14.86 -0.67 -0.60
N LEU A 146 -14.20 -0.53 -1.74
CA LEU A 146 -12.77 -0.25 -1.77
C LEU A 146 -12.53 1.21 -1.38
N LEU A 147 -11.44 1.46 -0.66
CA LEU A 147 -11.02 2.79 -0.26
C LEU A 147 -10.16 3.43 -1.37
N THR A 148 -10.71 3.41 -2.59
CA THR A 148 -10.10 3.92 -3.82
C THR A 148 -11.04 4.90 -4.49
N GLY A 149 -10.53 6.07 -4.87
CA GLY A 149 -11.27 7.11 -5.59
C GLY A 149 -12.32 7.87 -4.77
N LEU A 150 -12.32 7.69 -3.46
CA LEU A 150 -13.29 8.30 -2.54
C LEU A 150 -12.72 9.54 -1.85
N ASN A 151 -13.58 10.52 -1.56
CA ASN A 151 -13.26 11.59 -0.61
C ASN A 151 -13.41 11.02 0.80
N PRO A 152 -12.36 10.89 1.62
CA PRO A 152 -12.40 10.18 2.89
C PRO A 152 -13.48 10.72 3.85
N THR A 153 -13.43 12.01 4.17
CA THR A 153 -14.33 12.64 5.14
C THR A 153 -15.79 12.72 4.69
N ALA A 154 -16.07 12.49 3.41
CA ALA A 154 -17.42 12.45 2.87
C ALA A 154 -18.12 11.08 3.04
N GLN A 155 -17.43 10.06 3.57
CA GLN A 155 -18.00 8.73 3.71
C GLN A 155 -18.83 8.61 5.00
N ASP A 156 -20.01 8.03 4.90
CA ASP A 156 -20.92 7.84 6.05
C ASP A 156 -20.27 7.02 7.19
N PHE A 157 -19.32 6.15 6.86
CA PHE A 157 -18.58 5.33 7.82
C PHE A 157 -17.33 6.00 8.39
N TYR A 158 -17.04 7.24 8.03
CA TYR A 158 -15.75 7.87 8.35
C TYR A 158 -15.45 7.94 9.86
N GLN A 159 -16.45 8.16 10.71
CA GLN A 159 -16.21 8.16 12.15
C GLN A 159 -15.85 6.78 12.68
N ASP A 160 -16.57 5.73 12.25
CA ASP A 160 -16.25 4.35 12.62
C ASP A 160 -14.87 3.93 12.08
N TYR A 161 -14.50 4.45 10.91
CA TYR A 161 -13.18 4.33 10.32
C TYR A 161 -12.10 4.90 11.25
N LYS A 162 -12.25 6.14 11.71
CA LYS A 162 -11.31 6.80 12.63
C LYS A 162 -11.15 6.01 13.94
N ASP A 163 -12.25 5.59 14.52
CA ASP A 163 -12.26 4.80 15.76
C ASP A 163 -11.52 3.46 15.60
N LYS A 164 -11.63 2.81 14.44
CA LYS A 164 -10.89 1.58 14.15
C LYS A 164 -9.41 1.86 13.96
N MET A 165 -9.06 2.93 13.25
CA MET A 165 -7.66 3.33 13.02
C MET A 165 -6.96 3.69 14.33
N GLN A 166 -7.62 4.40 15.26
CA GLN A 166 -7.08 4.64 16.60
C GLN A 166 -6.82 3.33 17.37
N ARG A 167 -7.73 2.36 17.30
CA ARG A 167 -7.52 1.05 17.95
C ARG A 167 -6.33 0.31 17.35
N ILE A 168 -6.10 0.42 16.04
CA ILE A 168 -4.91 -0.14 15.38
C ILE A 168 -3.66 0.57 15.88
N ALA A 169 -3.65 1.92 15.90
CA ALA A 169 -2.53 2.70 16.40
C ALA A 169 -2.22 2.39 17.88
N GLU A 170 -3.25 2.30 18.74
CA GLU A 170 -3.09 1.93 20.17
C GLU A 170 -2.45 0.56 20.33
N HIS A 171 -2.86 -0.42 19.51
CA HIS A 171 -2.30 -1.78 19.58
C HIS A 171 -0.83 -1.83 19.15
N PHE A 172 -0.47 -1.06 18.12
CA PHE A 172 0.88 -1.08 17.53
C PHE A 172 1.82 0.04 18.02
N LYS A 173 1.41 0.92 18.92
CA LYS A 173 2.17 2.12 19.32
C LYS A 173 3.61 1.88 19.78
N ASN A 174 3.89 0.70 20.35
CA ASN A 174 5.23 0.33 20.78
C ASN A 174 6.01 -0.51 19.75
N GLN A 175 5.51 -0.62 18.51
CA GLN A 175 6.06 -1.47 17.46
C GLN A 175 6.54 -0.57 16.29
N GLN A 176 7.77 -0.09 16.36
CA GLN A 176 8.31 0.89 15.41
C GLN A 176 8.52 0.35 13.98
N ASP A 177 8.52 -0.97 13.82
CA ASP A 177 8.54 -1.66 12.54
C ASP A 177 7.15 -1.80 11.90
N VAL A 178 6.11 -1.23 12.53
CA VAL A 178 4.75 -1.15 12.00
C VAL A 178 4.42 0.30 11.68
N TRP A 179 4.19 0.57 10.41
CA TRP A 179 3.78 1.87 9.90
C TRP A 179 2.31 1.85 9.53
N ILE A 180 1.60 2.93 9.74
CA ILE A 180 0.16 2.99 9.47
C ILE A 180 -0.10 4.00 8.36
N GLU A 181 -0.76 3.54 7.32
CA GLU A 181 -1.22 4.39 6.23
C GLU A 181 -2.63 4.87 6.50
N VAL A 182 -2.88 6.17 6.29
CA VAL A 182 -4.17 6.77 6.67
C VAL A 182 -5.31 6.48 5.70
N TRP A 183 -5.02 6.13 4.46
CA TRP A 183 -6.00 5.76 3.44
C TRP A 183 -5.28 5.12 2.26
N ASN A 184 -5.94 4.27 1.45
CA ASN A 184 -5.30 3.65 0.28
C ASN A 184 -5.12 4.67 -0.87
N GLU A 185 -6.18 4.95 -1.61
CA GLU A 185 -6.16 5.75 -2.84
C GLU A 185 -7.27 6.80 -2.82
N PRO A 186 -7.08 7.93 -2.10
CA PRO A 186 -8.11 8.93 -1.98
C PRO A 186 -8.34 9.68 -3.28
N TYR A 187 -9.56 10.19 -3.43
CA TYR A 187 -10.06 11.03 -4.52
C TYR A 187 -10.07 10.35 -5.88
N HIS A 188 -10.96 10.84 -6.73
CA HIS A 188 -11.09 10.33 -8.08
C HIS A 188 -9.86 10.67 -8.94
N TRP A 189 -9.50 9.80 -9.87
CA TRP A 189 -8.30 9.90 -10.70
C TRP A 189 -8.18 11.18 -11.53
N ASP A 190 -9.28 11.89 -11.77
CA ASP A 190 -9.35 13.18 -12.50
C ASP A 190 -9.72 14.36 -11.59
N ASN A 191 -9.69 14.17 -10.25
CA ASN A 191 -10.05 15.17 -9.27
C ASN A 191 -11.52 15.65 -9.35
N GLU A 192 -12.44 14.83 -9.81
CA GLU A 192 -13.88 15.09 -9.71
C GLU A 192 -14.38 15.09 -8.26
N ASN A 193 -15.69 15.21 -8.08
CA ASN A 193 -16.39 15.13 -6.80
C ASN A 193 -15.99 16.20 -5.76
N GLY A 194 -15.70 17.42 -6.23
CA GLY A 194 -15.41 18.55 -5.38
C GLY A 194 -14.00 18.55 -4.77
N TYR A 195 -13.09 17.77 -5.34
CA TYR A 195 -11.69 17.77 -4.91
C TYR A 195 -11.03 19.16 -4.99
N SER A 196 -10.17 19.42 -4.03
CA SER A 196 -9.18 20.50 -4.07
C SER A 196 -7.96 20.12 -3.22
N HIS A 197 -6.80 20.72 -3.46
CA HIS A 197 -5.62 20.48 -2.62
C HIS A 197 -5.84 20.95 -1.17
N VAL A 198 -6.71 21.93 -0.93
CA VAL A 198 -7.12 22.36 0.42
C VAL A 198 -7.96 21.28 1.10
N LEU A 199 -8.87 20.60 0.37
CA LEU A 199 -9.61 19.46 0.89
C LEU A 199 -8.65 18.32 1.24
N TRP A 200 -7.70 17.99 0.35
CA TRP A 200 -6.68 16.99 0.63
C TRP A 200 -5.91 17.30 1.93
N LEU A 201 -5.47 18.55 2.11
CA LEU A 201 -4.77 18.95 3.33
C LEU A 201 -5.65 18.74 4.57
N ALA A 202 -6.90 19.20 4.54
CA ALA A 202 -7.81 19.10 5.68
C ALA A 202 -8.12 17.62 6.02
N ASP A 203 -8.37 16.77 5.02
CA ASP A 203 -8.65 15.34 5.22
C ASP A 203 -7.41 14.62 5.80
N MET A 204 -6.21 14.90 5.26
CA MET A 204 -4.98 14.27 5.73
C MET A 204 -4.60 14.76 7.15
N GLU A 205 -4.81 16.04 7.46
CA GLU A 205 -4.63 16.56 8.81
C GLU A 205 -5.53 15.82 9.80
N ASP A 206 -6.84 15.71 9.52
CA ASP A 206 -7.79 15.04 10.40
C ASP A 206 -7.42 13.56 10.63
N MET A 207 -7.01 12.83 9.58
CA MET A 207 -6.63 11.42 9.70
C MET A 207 -5.29 11.23 10.44
N VAL A 208 -4.30 12.07 10.18
CA VAL A 208 -3.00 12.01 10.86
C VAL A 208 -3.16 12.37 12.33
N ASP A 209 -3.86 13.45 12.64
CA ASP A 209 -4.09 13.91 14.00
C ASP A 209 -4.89 12.88 14.80
N ASN A 210 -5.89 12.22 14.18
CA ASN A 210 -6.61 11.11 14.77
C ASN A 210 -5.70 9.95 15.25
N LEU A 211 -4.66 9.61 14.49
CA LEU A 211 -3.68 8.60 14.93
C LEU A 211 -2.77 9.14 16.03
N ARG A 212 -2.38 10.43 15.96
CA ARG A 212 -1.49 11.08 16.94
C ARG A 212 -2.18 11.41 18.28
N GLU A 213 -3.51 11.36 18.34
CA GLU A 213 -4.25 11.39 19.60
C GLU A 213 -3.97 10.15 20.48
N VAL A 214 -3.46 9.06 19.92
CA VAL A 214 -3.04 7.88 20.67
C VAL A 214 -1.73 8.18 21.37
N ASP A 215 -1.77 8.27 22.71
CA ASP A 215 -0.59 8.56 23.53
C ASP A 215 0.53 7.52 23.33
N GLY A 216 1.72 8.02 22.99
CA GLY A 216 2.90 7.20 22.69
C GLY A 216 2.95 6.57 21.31
N PHE A 217 2.01 6.87 20.40
CA PHE A 217 2.13 6.43 19.00
C PHE A 217 3.06 7.37 18.21
N GLU A 218 4.32 6.97 18.08
CA GLU A 218 5.38 7.75 17.41
C GLU A 218 5.85 7.13 16.07
N SER A 219 5.28 6.01 15.68
CA SER A 219 5.64 5.31 14.45
C SER A 219 5.37 6.16 13.21
N ILE A 220 5.93 5.76 12.07
CA ILE A 220 5.68 6.45 10.79
C ILE A 220 4.19 6.35 10.43
N VAL A 221 3.62 7.50 10.06
CA VAL A 221 2.29 7.61 9.43
C VAL A 221 2.48 7.89 7.95
N ILE A 222 1.82 7.08 7.12
CA ILE A 222 1.91 7.19 5.67
C ILE A 222 0.69 7.94 5.14
N VAL A 223 0.94 8.91 4.26
CA VAL A 223 -0.06 9.82 3.71
C VAL A 223 -0.07 9.72 2.19
N PRO A 224 -1.17 9.24 1.58
CA PRO A 224 -1.26 9.08 0.14
C PRO A 224 -1.41 10.42 -0.61
N GLY A 225 -0.94 10.44 -1.85
CA GLY A 225 -1.17 11.52 -2.81
C GLY A 225 -2.63 11.62 -3.25
N ASN A 226 -2.93 12.59 -4.10
CA ASN A 226 -4.24 12.70 -4.74
C ASN A 226 -4.33 11.86 -6.03
N GLU A 227 -5.50 11.87 -6.70
CA GLU A 227 -5.72 11.15 -7.96
C GLU A 227 -5.42 9.65 -7.83
N GLN A 228 -6.01 9.02 -6.80
CA GLN A 228 -5.75 7.62 -6.47
C GLN A 228 -4.25 7.33 -6.24
N GLY A 229 -3.57 8.23 -5.53
CA GLY A 229 -2.13 8.11 -5.24
C GLY A 229 -1.20 8.43 -6.41
N GLN A 230 -1.71 8.67 -7.63
CA GLN A 230 -0.85 8.84 -8.80
C GLN A 230 -0.30 10.27 -8.99
N SER A 231 -0.71 11.24 -8.16
CA SER A 231 -0.29 12.64 -8.33
C SER A 231 0.44 13.16 -7.10
N GLU A 232 1.60 13.76 -7.34
CA GLU A 232 2.37 14.49 -6.35
C GLU A 232 1.93 15.95 -6.16
N ALA A 233 0.92 16.40 -6.91
CA ALA A 233 0.56 17.82 -6.95
C ALA A 233 0.11 18.36 -5.58
N ALA A 234 -0.68 17.58 -4.82
CA ALA A 234 -1.09 17.96 -3.47
C ALA A 234 0.11 17.97 -2.51
N LEU A 235 1.02 17.01 -2.63
CA LEU A 235 2.25 16.93 -1.83
C LEU A 235 3.12 18.16 -2.05
N LEU A 236 3.38 18.51 -3.31
CA LEU A 236 4.21 19.67 -3.66
C LEU A 236 3.57 21.00 -3.22
N THR A 237 2.24 21.07 -3.19
CA THR A 237 1.49 22.27 -2.80
C THR A 237 1.39 22.42 -1.29
N HIS A 238 1.03 21.37 -0.57
CA HIS A 238 0.67 21.40 0.85
C HIS A 238 1.40 20.38 1.73
N GLY A 239 2.30 19.56 1.20
CA GLY A 239 3.00 18.56 2.00
C GLY A 239 3.77 19.18 3.17
N LYS A 240 4.41 20.34 2.95
CA LYS A 240 5.09 21.08 4.04
C LYS A 240 4.12 21.67 5.06
N ASP A 241 2.93 22.07 4.64
CA ASP A 241 1.90 22.57 5.58
C ASP A 241 1.43 21.42 6.46
N LEU A 242 1.17 20.26 5.88
CA LEU A 242 0.81 19.04 6.63
C LEU A 242 1.91 18.62 7.62
N MET A 243 3.18 18.70 7.23
CA MET A 243 4.33 18.35 8.08
C MET A 243 4.54 19.35 9.24
N ARG A 244 3.96 20.55 9.17
CA ARG A 244 4.18 21.59 10.18
C ARG A 244 3.61 21.17 11.54
N GLY A 245 4.49 20.99 12.52
CA GLY A 245 4.13 20.54 13.86
C GLY A 245 3.82 19.05 13.99
N ARG A 246 3.97 18.28 12.90
CA ARG A 246 3.82 16.81 12.86
C ARG A 246 5.15 16.17 12.52
N TYR A 247 5.41 15.00 13.06
CA TYR A 247 6.65 14.24 12.88
C TYR A 247 6.38 12.86 12.28
N ASN A 248 7.42 12.24 11.73
CA ASN A 248 7.38 10.91 11.14
C ASN A 248 6.23 10.72 10.15
N LEU A 249 6.06 11.71 9.25
CA LEU A 249 5.19 11.57 8.08
C LEU A 249 5.99 11.07 6.90
N LEU A 250 5.47 10.09 6.21
CA LEU A 250 6.01 9.54 4.97
C LEU A 250 4.90 9.58 3.92
N PHE A 251 5.15 10.24 2.79
CA PHE A 251 4.13 10.32 1.75
C PHE A 251 4.19 9.09 0.84
N ASP A 252 3.05 8.69 0.30
CA ASP A 252 2.93 7.58 -0.62
C ASP A 252 2.39 8.01 -1.97
N LEU A 253 3.02 7.49 -3.02
CA LEU A 253 2.58 7.66 -4.41
C LEU A 253 2.51 6.30 -5.09
N HIS A 254 1.64 6.20 -6.10
CA HIS A 254 1.41 5.00 -6.90
C HIS A 254 1.85 5.23 -8.34
N ALA A 255 2.75 4.40 -8.84
CA ALA A 255 3.29 4.50 -10.19
C ALA A 255 2.52 3.60 -11.17
N TYR A 256 1.54 4.20 -11.82
CA TYR A 256 0.79 3.61 -12.92
C TYR A 256 0.81 4.58 -14.12
N GLU A 257 -0.29 4.80 -14.81
CA GLU A 257 -0.36 5.53 -16.07
C GLU A 257 0.33 6.90 -16.03
N LYS A 258 0.08 7.68 -14.96
CA LYS A 258 0.62 9.04 -14.82
C LYS A 258 2.14 9.10 -14.58
N TRP A 259 2.73 7.98 -14.22
CA TRP A 259 4.17 7.85 -14.02
C TRP A 259 4.86 7.08 -15.12
N LEU A 260 4.21 6.05 -15.67
CA LEU A 260 4.86 5.08 -16.55
C LEU A 260 4.64 5.37 -18.03
N LEU A 261 3.49 5.93 -18.41
CA LEU A 261 3.24 6.26 -19.81
C LEU A 261 3.99 7.53 -20.21
N ASP A 262 4.54 7.52 -21.43
CA ASP A 262 5.24 8.66 -22.04
C ASP A 262 6.42 9.22 -21.22
N SER A 263 6.93 8.45 -20.25
CA SER A 263 8.01 8.84 -19.37
C SER A 263 9.35 8.25 -19.83
N THR A 264 10.40 9.04 -19.66
CA THR A 264 11.78 8.60 -19.80
C THR A 264 12.43 8.47 -18.43
N GLU A 265 13.51 7.70 -18.31
CA GLU A 265 14.28 7.61 -17.07
C GLU A 265 14.69 8.99 -16.54
N SER A 266 15.19 9.88 -17.41
CA SER A 266 15.59 11.24 -17.02
C SER A 266 14.42 12.09 -16.52
N SER A 267 13.25 12.00 -17.14
CA SER A 267 12.06 12.76 -16.69
C SER A 267 11.58 12.25 -15.34
N LEU A 268 11.65 10.95 -15.09
CA LEU A 268 11.28 10.32 -13.81
C LEU A 268 12.28 10.70 -12.70
N ILE A 269 13.58 10.69 -12.98
CA ILE A 269 14.59 11.17 -12.03
C ILE A 269 14.29 12.62 -11.64
N THR A 270 14.09 13.50 -12.62
CA THR A 270 13.77 14.92 -12.36
C THR A 270 12.50 15.07 -11.49
N ARG A 271 11.46 14.29 -11.75
CA ARG A 271 10.20 14.32 -11.01
C ARG A 271 10.37 13.83 -9.56
N ILE A 272 11.13 12.75 -9.35
CA ILE A 272 11.46 12.22 -8.02
C ILE A 272 12.30 13.22 -7.24
N GLU A 273 13.38 13.75 -7.85
CA GLU A 273 14.29 14.72 -7.23
C GLU A 273 13.57 16.03 -6.87
N ALA A 274 12.55 16.44 -7.63
CA ALA A 274 11.76 17.62 -7.30
C ALA A 274 11.04 17.46 -5.95
N ILE A 275 10.45 16.29 -5.67
CA ILE A 275 9.79 16.00 -4.40
C ILE A 275 10.82 15.92 -3.25
N GLN A 276 11.94 15.21 -3.48
CA GLN A 276 13.02 15.08 -2.48
C GLN A 276 13.64 16.44 -2.13
N THR A 277 13.92 17.27 -3.15
CA THR A 277 14.47 18.63 -2.99
C THR A 277 13.50 19.57 -2.29
N ALA A 278 12.19 19.35 -2.47
CA ALA A 278 11.19 20.03 -1.67
C ALA A 278 11.22 19.62 -0.19
N GLY A 279 12.02 18.64 0.21
CA GLY A 279 12.13 18.17 1.59
C GLY A 279 10.92 17.33 2.03
N ILE A 280 10.24 16.70 1.08
CA ILE A 280 9.07 15.85 1.30
C ILE A 280 9.53 14.39 1.25
N PRO A 281 9.57 13.66 2.38
CA PRO A 281 9.94 12.25 2.40
C PRO A 281 8.81 11.42 1.81
N PHE A 282 9.11 10.61 0.79
CA PHE A 282 8.09 9.79 0.15
C PHE A 282 8.61 8.43 -0.31
N ILE A 283 7.68 7.52 -0.53
CA ILE A 283 7.89 6.21 -1.14
C ILE A 283 7.02 6.08 -2.38
N MET A 284 7.34 5.10 -3.20
CA MET A 284 6.42 4.60 -4.20
C MET A 284 5.79 3.32 -3.64
N GLY A 285 4.65 3.47 -2.98
CA GLY A 285 3.95 2.37 -2.29
C GLY A 285 3.34 1.35 -3.22
N GLU A 286 3.05 1.77 -4.46
CA GLU A 286 2.70 0.83 -5.51
C GLU A 286 3.43 1.16 -6.81
N VAL A 287 3.94 0.12 -7.46
CA VAL A 287 4.34 0.15 -8.86
C VAL A 287 3.87 -1.14 -9.52
N GLY A 288 3.11 -1.02 -10.59
CA GLY A 288 2.56 -2.16 -11.33
C GLY A 288 2.63 -1.95 -12.83
N VAL A 289 2.48 -3.04 -13.57
CA VAL A 289 2.56 -3.01 -15.04
C VAL A 289 1.22 -2.81 -15.71
N GLN A 290 0.12 -2.90 -14.96
CA GLN A 290 -1.23 -2.71 -15.49
C GLN A 290 -2.17 -2.16 -14.41
N ASN A 291 -2.99 -1.17 -14.78
CA ASN A 291 -4.10 -0.70 -13.95
C ASN A 291 -5.39 -0.70 -14.79
N VAL A 292 -5.52 0.19 -15.76
CA VAL A 292 -6.64 0.23 -16.72
C VAL A 292 -6.07 0.25 -18.12
N GLY A 293 -6.40 -0.76 -18.94
CA GLY A 293 -5.97 -0.81 -20.33
C GLY A 293 -4.71 -1.63 -20.59
N ASP A 294 -3.80 -1.08 -21.38
CA ASP A 294 -2.60 -1.79 -21.85
C ASP A 294 -1.52 -1.95 -20.78
N VAL A 295 -0.66 -2.95 -20.97
CA VAL A 295 0.50 -3.17 -20.10
C VAL A 295 1.53 -2.05 -20.30
N MET A 296 1.98 -1.50 -19.18
CA MET A 296 2.87 -0.33 -19.14
C MET A 296 4.36 -0.71 -19.00
N PRO A 297 5.27 0.08 -19.59
CA PRO A 297 6.71 -0.12 -19.42
C PRO A 297 7.16 0.36 -18.03
N VAL A 298 7.81 -0.50 -17.24
CA VAL A 298 8.28 -0.14 -15.88
C VAL A 298 9.79 0.09 -15.78
N GLN A 299 10.57 -0.32 -16.79
CA GLN A 299 12.03 -0.33 -16.68
C GLN A 299 12.62 1.06 -16.44
N HIS A 300 12.11 2.10 -17.11
CA HIS A 300 12.57 3.47 -16.88
C HIS A 300 12.32 3.94 -15.44
N PHE A 301 11.17 3.55 -14.88
CA PHE A 301 10.85 3.87 -13.50
C PHE A 301 11.78 3.14 -12.52
N LEU A 302 12.00 1.85 -12.69
CA LEU A 302 12.89 1.08 -11.80
C LEU A 302 14.33 1.61 -11.85
N ASN A 303 14.82 2.00 -13.03
CA ASN A 303 16.13 2.65 -13.16
C ASN A 303 16.18 4.00 -12.43
N ALA A 304 15.13 4.83 -12.57
CA ALA A 304 15.04 6.11 -11.88
C ALA A 304 14.94 5.92 -10.35
N ALA A 305 14.15 4.97 -9.88
CA ALA A 305 14.03 4.64 -8.46
C ALA A 305 15.36 4.19 -7.85
N ARG A 306 16.16 3.41 -8.61
CA ARG A 306 17.53 3.02 -8.21
C ARG A 306 18.45 4.24 -8.15
N ALA A 307 18.47 5.06 -9.20
CA ALA A 307 19.34 6.24 -9.28
C ALA A 307 19.07 7.25 -8.16
N THR A 308 17.81 7.39 -7.74
CA THR A 308 17.38 8.34 -6.70
C THR A 308 17.24 7.71 -5.31
N ARG A 309 17.55 6.41 -5.18
CA ARG A 309 17.40 5.63 -3.94
C ARG A 309 15.98 5.69 -3.36
N LEU A 310 14.98 5.70 -4.23
CA LEU A 310 13.57 5.75 -3.82
C LEU A 310 13.11 4.37 -3.31
N THR A 311 12.58 4.31 -2.10
CA THR A 311 11.88 3.13 -1.59
C THR A 311 10.69 2.81 -2.48
N THR A 312 10.61 1.57 -2.96
CA THR A 312 9.65 1.16 -4.00
C THR A 312 9.06 -0.21 -3.68
N LEU A 313 7.74 -0.32 -3.75
CA LEU A 313 7.02 -1.56 -3.50
C LEU A 313 6.24 -1.98 -4.74
N ALA A 314 6.47 -3.22 -5.20
CA ALA A 314 5.76 -3.75 -6.34
C ALA A 314 4.31 -4.13 -6.02
N TRP A 315 3.41 -3.83 -6.90
CA TRP A 315 2.08 -4.40 -6.99
C TRP A 315 2.13 -5.62 -7.91
N VAL A 316 1.95 -6.89 -7.48
CA VAL A 316 1.58 -7.38 -6.18
C VAL A 316 2.22 -8.76 -5.93
N TRP A 317 2.58 -9.05 -4.69
CA TRP A 317 3.04 -10.38 -4.27
C TRP A 317 1.87 -11.35 -4.25
N ASN A 318 1.61 -11.99 -5.38
CA ASN A 318 0.50 -12.89 -5.59
C ASN A 318 0.94 -14.07 -6.46
N GLN A 319 0.46 -15.27 -6.12
CA GLN A 319 0.65 -16.49 -6.89
C GLN A 319 -0.54 -16.71 -7.82
N ASN A 320 -0.64 -15.91 -8.87
CA ASN A 320 -1.72 -16.00 -9.86
C ASN A 320 -1.22 -15.64 -11.25
N SER A 321 -0.98 -16.64 -12.09
CA SER A 321 -0.50 -16.45 -13.46
C SER A 321 -1.48 -15.68 -14.38
N GLU A 322 -2.75 -15.57 -13.98
CA GLU A 322 -3.76 -14.84 -14.75
C GLU A 322 -3.84 -13.34 -14.38
N ASP A 323 -3.25 -12.95 -13.25
CA ASP A 323 -3.14 -11.56 -12.84
C ASP A 323 -1.88 -10.94 -13.46
N ASN A 324 -2.05 -9.94 -14.31
CA ASN A 324 -0.95 -9.29 -15.00
C ASN A 324 0.02 -8.56 -14.07
N ASN A 325 -0.41 -8.20 -12.87
CA ASN A 325 0.45 -7.59 -11.86
C ASN A 325 1.07 -8.58 -10.88
N ALA A 326 0.71 -9.87 -10.93
CA ALA A 326 1.29 -10.87 -10.05
C ALA A 326 2.79 -11.05 -10.33
N LEU A 327 3.59 -10.92 -9.27
CA LEU A 327 5.04 -11.19 -9.35
C LEU A 327 5.36 -12.67 -9.50
N LEU A 328 4.44 -13.54 -9.09
CA LEU A 328 4.64 -14.98 -9.06
C LEU A 328 3.65 -15.71 -9.97
N THR A 329 4.11 -16.82 -10.53
CA THR A 329 3.24 -17.81 -11.16
C THR A 329 2.51 -18.64 -10.10
N ASN A 330 1.52 -19.44 -10.53
CA ASN A 330 0.80 -20.37 -9.63
C ASN A 330 1.74 -21.35 -8.91
N ASN A 331 2.95 -21.57 -9.44
CA ASN A 331 3.97 -22.47 -8.86
C ASN A 331 4.98 -21.72 -7.96
N GLY A 332 4.81 -20.42 -7.72
CA GLY A 332 5.73 -19.61 -6.92
C GLY A 332 7.02 -19.19 -7.65
N GLU A 333 7.11 -19.40 -8.96
CA GLU A 333 8.22 -18.91 -9.77
C GLU A 333 8.00 -17.44 -10.15
N ALA A 334 9.09 -16.73 -10.45
CA ALA A 334 8.99 -15.35 -10.96
C ALA A 334 8.16 -15.32 -12.27
N ASN A 335 7.12 -14.50 -12.31
CA ASN A 335 6.28 -14.39 -13.48
C ASN A 335 7.04 -13.73 -14.63
N ALA A 336 7.31 -14.51 -15.68
CA ALA A 336 8.11 -14.13 -16.85
C ALA A 336 7.29 -14.10 -18.14
N THR A 337 5.96 -13.90 -18.03
CA THR A 337 5.11 -13.88 -19.21
C THR A 337 5.21 -12.54 -19.93
N ALA A 338 5.19 -12.56 -21.26
CA ALA A 338 5.16 -11.33 -22.06
C ALA A 338 3.86 -10.52 -21.83
N GLN A 339 2.77 -11.20 -21.45
CA GLN A 339 1.48 -10.59 -21.16
C GLN A 339 1.55 -9.65 -19.95
N ASN A 340 2.35 -9.97 -18.94
CA ASN A 340 2.60 -9.09 -17.81
C ASN A 340 3.93 -8.33 -17.90
N ASN A 341 4.43 -8.13 -19.10
CA ASN A 341 5.68 -7.42 -19.36
C ASN A 341 6.88 -7.97 -18.55
N PHE A 342 6.93 -9.29 -18.34
CA PHE A 342 7.98 -9.97 -17.56
C PHE A 342 8.09 -9.45 -16.12
N TRP A 343 7.00 -9.00 -15.54
CA TRP A 343 6.98 -8.22 -14.30
C TRP A 343 7.73 -8.91 -13.14
N GLY A 344 7.45 -10.18 -12.88
CA GLY A 344 8.11 -10.92 -11.81
C GLY A 344 9.63 -10.99 -11.98
N THR A 345 10.12 -11.31 -13.18
CA THR A 345 11.57 -11.37 -13.45
C THR A 345 12.23 -10.01 -13.45
N THR A 346 11.54 -8.98 -13.96
CA THR A 346 12.02 -7.60 -14.01
C THR A 346 12.17 -7.02 -12.60
N TYR A 347 11.15 -7.21 -11.75
CA TYR A 347 11.19 -6.71 -10.39
C TYR A 347 12.19 -7.49 -9.52
N ARG A 348 12.28 -8.80 -9.69
CA ARG A 348 13.31 -9.61 -9.02
C ARG A 348 14.72 -9.11 -9.33
N ALA A 349 15.03 -8.83 -10.58
CA ALA A 349 16.32 -8.25 -10.97
C ALA A 349 16.56 -6.88 -10.32
N PHE A 350 15.50 -6.06 -10.16
CA PHE A 350 15.59 -4.78 -9.44
C PHE A 350 15.92 -4.96 -7.95
N LEU A 351 15.44 -6.03 -7.32
CA LEU A 351 15.73 -6.34 -5.90
C LEU A 351 17.19 -6.79 -5.69
N GLU A 352 17.77 -7.52 -6.66
CA GLU A 352 19.12 -8.09 -6.57
C GLU A 352 20.25 -7.05 -6.75
N ASP A 353 19.95 -5.89 -7.32
CA ASP A 353 20.91 -4.77 -7.53
C ASP A 353 20.93 -3.80 -6.33
#